data_3cf501e95f10bf4b5e26e308fcca2ea4
#
_entry.id   3cf501e95f10bf4b5e26e308fcca2ea4
#
_cell.length_a   1.000
_cell.length_b   1.000
_cell.length_c   1.000
_cell.angle_alpha   90.00
_cell.angle_beta   90.00
_cell.angle_gamma   90.00
#
_symmetry.space_group_name_H-M   'P 1'
#
loop_
_entity.id
_entity.type
_entity.pdbx_description
1 polymer ?
#
loop_
_entity_poly.entity_id
_entity_poly.type
_entity_poly.pdbx_seq_one_letter_code
_entity_poly.pdbx_strand_id
1 'polypeptide(L)' 'MKIEKKAVIRRRIRNIEADIKSVRNSGNTYRMRILYAQLTATTIKLVNMKN' A
#
# COMPACT_ATOMS: atom_id res chain seq x y z
N MET A 1 -2.36 22.76 -8.35
CA MET A 1 -1.49 21.59 -8.33
C MET A 1 -1.54 20.93 -6.97
N LYS A 2 -1.75 19.64 -6.95
CA LYS A 2 -1.79 18.90 -5.69
C LYS A 2 -0.47 18.23 -5.42
N ILE A 3 -0.02 18.39 -4.20
CA ILE A 3 1.19 17.73 -3.74
C ILE A 3 0.78 16.66 -2.74
N GLU A 4 1.13 15.40 -3.05
CA GLU A 4 0.82 14.32 -2.14
C GLU A 4 1.71 14.42 -0.90
N LYS A 5 1.08 14.36 0.26
CA LYS A 5 1.80 14.43 1.53
C LYS A 5 2.12 13.01 2.00
N LYS A 6 3.21 12.89 2.75
CA LYS A 6 3.59 11.60 3.30
C LYS A 6 2.46 10.97 4.11
N ALA A 7 1.68 11.79 4.80
CA ALA A 7 0.57 11.28 5.60
C ALA A 7 -0.46 10.55 4.74
N VAL A 8 -0.72 11.06 3.54
CA VAL A 8 -1.66 10.42 2.61
C VAL A 8 -1.10 9.08 2.15
N ILE A 9 0.19 9.04 1.82
CA ILE A 9 0.83 7.80 1.38
C ILE A 9 0.83 6.77 2.50
N ARG A 10 1.13 7.18 3.72
CA ARG A 10 1.10 6.27 4.87
C ARG A 10 -0.28 5.69 5.09
N ARG A 11 -1.32 6.50 4.88
CA ARG A 11 -2.70 6.02 5.00
C ARG A 11 -3.00 4.96 3.95
N ARG A 12 -2.53 5.16 2.73
CA ARG A 12 -2.70 4.16 1.67
C ARG A 12 -2.01 2.86 2.02
N ILE A 13 -0.79 2.95 2.54
CA ILE A 13 -0.04 1.77 2.96
C ILE A 13 -0.83 1.02 4.03
N ARG A 14 -1.34 1.73 5.02
CA ARG A 14 -2.12 1.12 6.09
C ARG A 14 -3.36 0.42 5.55
N ASN A 15 -4.04 1.05 4.59
CA ASN A 15 -5.21 0.44 3.98
C ASN A 15 -4.87 -0.81 3.19
N ILE A 16 -3.75 -0.78 2.46
CA ILE A 16 -3.30 -1.95 1.71
C ILE A 16 -2.94 -3.09 2.67
N GLU A 17 -2.27 -2.77 3.76
CA GLU A 17 -1.92 -3.77 4.77
C GLU A 17 -3.16 -4.40 5.38
N ALA A 18 -4.19 -3.60 5.64
CA ALA A 18 -5.46 -4.10 6.17
C ALA A 18 -6.12 -5.03 5.17
N ASP A 19 -6.08 -4.68 3.88
CA ASP A 19 -6.64 -5.52 2.83
C ASP A 19 -5.89 -6.84 2.73
N ILE A 20 -4.56 -6.80 2.83
CA ILE A 20 -3.74 -8.00 2.81
C ILE A 20 -4.14 -8.93 3.94
N LYS A 21 -4.30 -8.38 5.12
CA LYS A 21 -4.68 -9.15 6.30
C LYS A 21 -6.03 -9.82 6.10
N SER A 22 -6.98 -9.08 5.53
CA SER A 22 -8.32 -9.59 5.26
C SER A 22 -8.29 -10.70 4.21
N VAL A 23 -7.55 -10.49 3.12
CA VAL A 23 -7.49 -11.43 2.02
C VAL A 23 -6.71 -12.69 2.42
N ARG A 24 -5.73 -12.54 3.31
CA ARG A 24 -4.96 -13.69 3.81
C ARG A 24 -5.89 -14.72 4.44
N ASN A 25 -6.88 -14.26 5.16
CA ASN A 25 -7.83 -15.15 5.81
C ASN A 25 -8.74 -15.87 4.81
N SER A 26 -8.94 -15.29 3.64
CA SER A 26 -9.78 -15.89 2.60
C SER A 26 -9.01 -16.84 1.69
N GLY A 27 -7.67 -16.81 1.76
CA GLY A 27 -6.84 -17.69 0.94
C GLY A 27 -6.74 -17.32 -0.52
N ASN A 28 -7.09 -16.11 -0.89
CA ASN A 28 -7.04 -15.66 -2.29
C ASN A 28 -5.62 -15.23 -2.65
N THR A 29 -4.83 -16.17 -3.15
CA THR A 29 -3.43 -15.95 -3.47
C THR A 29 -3.23 -14.91 -4.57
N TYR A 30 -4.09 -14.92 -5.58
CA TYR A 30 -4.01 -13.98 -6.68
C TYR A 30 -4.15 -12.55 -6.19
N ARG A 31 -5.16 -12.32 -5.35
CA ARG A 31 -5.42 -11.00 -4.79
C ARG A 31 -4.26 -10.55 -3.90
N MET A 32 -3.71 -11.47 -3.13
CA MET A 32 -2.56 -11.20 -2.28
C MET A 32 -1.39 -10.67 -3.09
N ARG A 33 -1.12 -11.30 -4.23
CA ARG A 33 -0.01 -10.89 -5.09
C ARG A 33 -0.18 -9.45 -5.56
N ILE A 34 -1.40 -9.10 -5.96
CA ILE A 34 -1.72 -7.73 -6.42
C ILE A 34 -1.50 -6.74 -5.29
N LEU A 35 -1.99 -7.07 -4.10
CA LEU A 35 -1.87 -6.18 -2.94
C LEU A 35 -0.42 -5.97 -2.52
N TYR A 36 0.39 -7.03 -2.55
CA TYR A 36 1.81 -6.90 -2.24
C TYR A 36 2.53 -6.03 -3.26
N ALA A 37 2.17 -6.14 -4.53
CA ALA A 37 2.74 -5.29 -5.57
C ALA A 37 2.40 -3.82 -5.32
N GLN A 38 1.16 -3.54 -4.94
CA GLN A 38 0.73 -2.19 -4.62
C GLN A 38 1.45 -1.67 -3.39
N LEU A 39 1.61 -2.50 -2.38
CA LEU A 39 2.29 -2.12 -1.16
C LEU A 39 3.74 -1.75 -1.45
N THR A 40 4.43 -2.56 -2.23
CA THR A 40 5.82 -2.30 -2.59
C THR A 40 5.95 -0.98 -3.35
N ALA A 41 5.10 -0.77 -4.35
CA ALA A 41 5.15 0.46 -5.15
C ALA A 41 4.88 1.69 -4.28
N THR A 42 3.90 1.60 -3.39
CA THR A 42 3.54 2.72 -2.53
C THR A 42 4.64 3.00 -1.51
N THR A 43 5.27 1.96 -0.99
CA THR A 43 6.37 2.12 -0.04
C THR A 43 7.57 2.79 -0.71
N ILE A 44 7.88 2.39 -1.94
CA ILE A 44 8.98 3.02 -2.69
C ILE A 44 8.67 4.49 -2.91
N LYS A 45 7.43 4.80 -3.25
CA LYS A 45 7.01 6.19 -3.43
C LYS A 45 7.24 7.00 -2.16
N LEU A 46 6.89 6.43 -1.01
CA LEU A 46 7.08 7.12 0.26
C LEU A 46 8.55 7.37 0.54
N VAL A 47 9.38 6.36 0.31
CA VAL A 47 10.83 6.48 0.56
C VAL A 47 11.45 7.56 -0.32
N ASN A 48 10.95 7.68 -1.56
CA ASN A 48 11.49 8.65 -2.50
C ASN A 48 10.95 10.06 -2.32
N MET A 49 9.95 10.23 -1.49
CA MET A 49 9.40 11.55 -1.23
C MET A 49 10.36 12.38 -0.41
N LYS A 50 10.57 13.61 -0.83
CA LYS A 50 11.38 14.56 -0.07
C LYS A 50 10.46 15.41 0.80
N ASN A 51 10.98 15.77 1.96
CA ASN A 51 10.23 16.62 2.88
C ASN A 51 10.17 18.06 2.37
#